data_2ec1a7b270049a05a3a03074732fdf80
#
_entry.id   2ec1a7b270049a05a3a03074732fdf80
#
_cell.length_a   1.000
_cell.length_b   1.000
_cell.length_c   1.000
_cell.angle_alpha   90.00
_cell.angle_beta   90.00
_cell.angle_gamma   90.00
#
_symmetry.space_group_name_H-M   'P 1'
#
loop_
_entity.id
_entity.type
_entity.pdbx_description
1 polymer ?
#
loop_
_entity_poly.entity_id
_entity_poly.type
_entity_poly.pdbx_seq_one_letter_code
_entity_poly.pdbx_strand_id
1 'polypeptide(L)'
;MIGVGWITALGGWFEQAGPVGAIVAFIAGGTLMLIIGLCYAEVTPMLPVTGGEVAYAYKAYGTSKAFIIGWFLAFGYLSVSAFEAISVGLVLSFLFPQVDVFPLYEIAGSTVYASHLLLALVFTGFITAINYFGVGIASRVQIVLTALFLLCAGLFVVSGISSGELGNLAPYFGDVTLGTGGLGGILAVFVTVPFWYVGFDTIPQAAEERREDAPLKRLGLYVVLAIIGSTVFYIAIILGAGMAGPWRETVESDLPTAAAFAAAFESQTLVRLVLVAG
;
A
#
# COMPACT_ATOMS: atom_id res chain seq x y z
N MET A 1 0.18 1.04 -6.32
CA MET A 1 0.45 -0.22 -5.62
C MET A 1 1.03 -0.03 -4.22
N ILE A 2 1.84 0.98 -3.99
CA ILE A 2 2.40 1.25 -2.67
C ILE A 2 1.90 2.63 -2.28
N GLY A 3 1.02 2.71 -1.29
CA GLY A 3 0.48 3.94 -0.72
C GLY A 3 0.81 4.02 0.76
N VAL A 4 0.17 4.89 1.52
CA VAL A 4 0.40 5.09 2.97
C VAL A 4 0.09 3.85 3.82
N GLY A 5 -0.55 2.85 3.25
CA GLY A 5 -0.99 1.64 3.97
C GLY A 5 0.11 0.87 4.71
N TRP A 6 1.35 0.86 4.20
CA TRP A 6 2.46 0.22 4.89
C TRP A 6 2.83 0.94 6.22
N ILE A 7 2.52 2.23 6.33
CA ILE A 7 2.72 2.99 7.57
C ILE A 7 1.63 2.67 8.59
N THR A 8 0.37 2.58 8.16
CA THR A 8 -0.77 2.44 9.06
C THR A 8 -1.15 1.00 9.36
N ALA A 9 -0.88 0.06 8.46
CA ALA A 9 -1.30 -1.34 8.58
C ALA A 9 -0.24 -2.29 9.16
N LEU A 10 1.04 -1.88 9.22
CA LEU A 10 2.15 -2.75 9.67
C LEU A 10 1.90 -3.35 11.05
N GLY A 11 1.40 -2.55 11.99
CA GLY A 11 1.06 -3.01 13.34
C GLY A 11 0.04 -4.14 13.33
N GLY A 12 -1.02 -4.00 12.54
CA GLY A 12 -2.04 -5.04 12.41
C GLY A 12 -1.51 -6.34 11.78
N TRP A 13 -0.54 -6.26 10.87
CA TRP A 13 0.11 -7.46 10.33
C TRP A 13 0.95 -8.18 11.39
N PHE A 14 1.67 -7.41 12.23
CA PHE A 14 2.45 -7.98 13.33
C PHE A 14 1.56 -8.57 14.42
N GLU A 15 0.51 -7.86 14.81
CA GLU A 15 -0.45 -8.34 15.81
C GLU A 15 -1.09 -9.67 15.40
N GLN A 16 -1.51 -9.78 14.15
CA GLN A 16 -2.18 -10.97 13.64
C GLN A 16 -1.23 -12.13 13.37
N ALA A 17 -0.14 -11.91 12.68
CA ALA A 17 0.70 -12.97 12.15
C ALA A 17 2.10 -13.03 12.79
N GLY A 18 2.54 -11.99 13.49
CA GLY A 18 3.95 -11.77 13.82
C GLY A 18 4.79 -11.42 12.59
N PRO A 19 6.03 -10.95 12.76
CA PRO A 19 6.85 -10.49 11.65
C PRO A 19 7.10 -11.56 10.59
N VAL A 20 7.48 -12.77 10.99
CA VAL A 20 7.76 -13.86 10.04
C VAL A 20 6.47 -14.39 9.42
N GLY A 21 5.37 -14.48 10.18
CA GLY A 21 4.06 -14.84 9.66
C GLY A 21 3.57 -13.84 8.61
N ALA A 22 3.75 -12.55 8.83
CA ALA A 22 3.43 -11.51 7.85
C ALA A 22 4.28 -11.64 6.57
N ILE A 23 5.60 -11.88 6.69
CA ILE A 23 6.47 -12.16 5.53
C ILE A 23 5.93 -13.35 4.71
N VAL A 24 5.60 -14.45 5.38
CA VAL A 24 5.05 -15.66 4.71
C VAL A 24 3.73 -15.32 4.00
N ALA A 25 2.84 -14.57 4.65
CA ALA A 25 1.58 -14.13 4.05
C ALA A 25 1.80 -13.27 2.80
N PHE A 26 2.75 -12.31 2.82
CA PHE A 26 3.08 -11.47 1.67
C PHE A 26 3.79 -12.22 0.56
N ILE A 27 4.63 -13.23 0.86
CA ILE A 27 5.21 -14.11 -0.16
C ILE A 27 4.10 -14.92 -0.86
N ALA A 28 3.22 -15.55 -0.09
CA ALA A 28 2.12 -16.35 -0.64
C ALA A 28 1.13 -15.48 -1.43
N GLY A 29 0.71 -14.35 -0.86
CA GLY A 29 -0.20 -13.41 -1.52
C GLY A 29 0.43 -12.74 -2.74
N GLY A 30 1.70 -12.32 -2.67
CA GLY A 30 2.46 -11.81 -3.82
C GLY A 30 2.59 -12.83 -4.95
N THR A 31 2.78 -14.11 -4.60
CA THR A 31 2.78 -15.21 -5.59
C THR A 31 1.40 -15.35 -6.25
N LEU A 32 0.31 -15.29 -5.48
CA LEU A 32 -1.05 -15.30 -6.01
C LEU A 32 -1.27 -14.11 -6.97
N MET A 33 -0.89 -12.91 -6.53
CA MET A 33 -0.99 -11.69 -7.35
C MET A 33 -0.13 -11.78 -8.61
N LEU A 34 1.04 -12.42 -8.54
CA LEU A 34 1.90 -12.64 -9.71
C LEU A 34 1.22 -13.56 -10.75
N ILE A 35 0.55 -14.63 -10.32
CA ILE A 35 -0.23 -15.50 -11.21
C ILE A 35 -1.33 -14.69 -11.93
N ILE A 36 -2.06 -13.86 -11.18
CA ILE A 36 -3.06 -12.95 -11.76
C ILE A 36 -2.39 -11.97 -12.74
N GLY A 37 -1.28 -11.34 -12.31
CA GLY A 37 -0.52 -10.41 -13.14
C GLY A 37 0.01 -10.99 -14.44
N LEU A 38 0.37 -12.27 -14.47
CA LEU A 38 0.76 -12.97 -15.70
C LEU A 38 -0.41 -13.07 -16.70
N CYS A 39 -1.65 -13.28 -16.22
CA CYS A 39 -2.83 -13.23 -17.08
C CYS A 39 -3.01 -11.84 -17.70
N TYR A 40 -2.83 -10.78 -16.89
CA TYR A 40 -2.86 -9.40 -17.40
C TYR A 40 -1.71 -9.12 -18.38
N ALA A 41 -0.52 -9.64 -18.10
CA ALA A 41 0.64 -9.47 -18.97
C ALA A 41 0.43 -10.09 -20.36
N GLU A 42 -0.35 -11.15 -20.45
CA GLU A 42 -0.72 -11.78 -21.71
C GLU A 42 -1.86 -11.04 -22.42
N VAL A 43 -2.93 -10.71 -21.69
CA VAL A 43 -4.15 -10.11 -22.27
C VAL A 43 -3.94 -8.66 -22.69
N THR A 44 -3.17 -7.87 -21.94
CA THR A 44 -2.95 -6.44 -22.24
C THR A 44 -2.38 -6.17 -23.62
N PRO A 45 -1.34 -6.87 -24.11
CA PRO A 45 -0.87 -6.68 -25.48
C PRO A 45 -1.84 -7.19 -26.56
N MET A 46 -2.70 -8.15 -26.22
CA MET A 46 -3.70 -8.72 -27.16
C MET A 46 -4.88 -7.76 -27.36
N LEU A 47 -5.25 -7.01 -26.33
CA LEU A 47 -6.36 -6.06 -26.34
C LEU A 47 -5.93 -4.75 -25.67
N PRO A 48 -5.11 -3.93 -26.35
CA PRO A 48 -4.52 -2.71 -25.79
C PRO A 48 -5.50 -1.54 -25.86
N VAL A 49 -6.64 -1.66 -25.21
CA VAL A 49 -7.70 -0.65 -25.14
C VAL A 49 -7.84 -0.11 -23.73
N THR A 50 -8.28 1.14 -23.62
CA THR A 50 -8.62 1.76 -22.34
C THR A 50 -9.76 0.99 -21.64
N GLY A 51 -9.69 0.88 -20.32
CA GLY A 51 -10.70 0.19 -19.51
C GLY A 51 -10.27 -1.19 -19.01
N GLY A 52 -9.08 -1.70 -19.42
CA GLY A 52 -8.48 -2.90 -18.83
C GLY A 52 -9.46 -4.06 -18.70
N GLU A 53 -9.63 -4.58 -17.48
CA GLU A 53 -10.45 -5.76 -17.15
C GLU A 53 -11.91 -5.61 -17.54
N VAL A 54 -12.46 -4.39 -17.53
CA VAL A 54 -13.85 -4.14 -17.97
C VAL A 54 -13.95 -4.38 -19.47
N ALA A 55 -12.99 -3.88 -20.24
CA ALA A 55 -12.92 -4.10 -21.69
C ALA A 55 -12.69 -5.57 -22.03
N TYR A 56 -11.82 -6.26 -21.27
CA TYR A 56 -11.57 -7.70 -21.44
C TYR A 56 -12.84 -8.52 -21.18
N ALA A 57 -13.53 -8.20 -20.09
CA ALA A 57 -14.79 -8.86 -19.75
C ALA A 57 -15.90 -8.57 -20.77
N TYR A 58 -15.96 -7.36 -21.30
CA TYR A 58 -16.90 -7.02 -22.37
C TYR A 58 -16.66 -7.86 -23.63
N LYS A 59 -15.40 -7.97 -24.03
CA LYS A 59 -15.02 -8.75 -25.20
C LYS A 59 -15.30 -10.25 -25.03
N ALA A 60 -15.05 -10.79 -23.82
CA ALA A 60 -15.17 -12.23 -23.57
C ALA A 60 -16.62 -12.64 -23.21
N TYR A 61 -17.37 -11.81 -22.50
CA TYR A 61 -18.64 -12.21 -21.87
C TYR A 61 -19.81 -11.28 -22.17
N GLY A 62 -19.60 -10.16 -22.85
CA GLY A 62 -20.64 -9.17 -23.18
C GLY A 62 -20.96 -8.21 -22.06
N THR A 63 -21.92 -7.32 -22.32
CA THR A 63 -22.21 -6.12 -21.52
C THR A 63 -22.57 -6.41 -20.06
N SER A 64 -23.43 -7.39 -19.80
CA SER A 64 -23.95 -7.62 -18.44
C SER A 64 -22.86 -8.03 -17.45
N LYS A 65 -21.94 -8.92 -17.87
CA LYS A 65 -20.82 -9.35 -17.02
C LYS A 65 -19.75 -8.26 -16.90
N ALA A 66 -19.48 -7.54 -17.97
CA ALA A 66 -18.59 -6.39 -17.94
C ALA A 66 -19.09 -5.28 -16.99
N PHE A 67 -20.39 -5.02 -16.96
CA PHE A 67 -21.00 -4.08 -16.03
C PHE A 67 -20.78 -4.50 -14.55
N ILE A 68 -21.00 -5.78 -14.23
CA ILE A 68 -20.77 -6.29 -12.87
C ILE A 68 -19.31 -6.13 -12.48
N ILE A 69 -18.36 -6.49 -13.36
CA ILE A 69 -16.93 -6.36 -13.11
C ILE A 69 -16.55 -4.88 -12.92
N GLY A 70 -17.06 -3.99 -13.79
CA GLY A 70 -16.82 -2.56 -13.66
C GLY A 70 -17.36 -1.97 -12.35
N TRP A 71 -18.51 -2.45 -11.87
CA TRP A 71 -19.06 -2.06 -10.60
C TRP A 71 -18.18 -2.47 -9.43
N PHE A 72 -17.72 -3.74 -9.39
CA PHE A 72 -16.81 -4.20 -8.34
C PHE A 72 -15.46 -3.50 -8.39
N LEU A 73 -14.94 -3.22 -9.58
CA LEU A 73 -13.72 -2.45 -9.75
C LEU A 73 -13.86 -1.03 -9.18
N ALA A 74 -14.93 -0.32 -9.55
CA ALA A 74 -15.22 1.01 -9.03
C ALA A 74 -15.37 1.00 -7.49
N PHE A 75 -16.03 0.00 -6.93
CA PHE A 75 -16.15 -0.18 -5.48
C PHE A 75 -14.78 -0.44 -4.82
N GLY A 76 -13.94 -1.27 -5.43
CA GLY A 76 -12.58 -1.52 -4.95
C GLY A 76 -11.74 -0.24 -4.89
N TYR A 77 -11.71 0.54 -5.96
CA TYR A 77 -10.99 1.82 -5.98
C TYR A 77 -11.54 2.85 -4.99
N LEU A 78 -12.87 2.91 -4.84
CA LEU A 78 -13.49 3.79 -3.85
C LEU A 78 -13.08 3.41 -2.43
N SER A 79 -13.03 2.10 -2.12
CA SER A 79 -12.59 1.60 -0.82
C SER A 79 -11.12 1.95 -0.53
N VAL A 80 -10.23 1.81 -1.52
CA VAL A 80 -8.82 2.22 -1.40
C VAL A 80 -8.71 3.72 -1.16
N SER A 81 -9.43 4.54 -1.92
CA SER A 81 -9.41 6.00 -1.76
C SER A 81 -9.87 6.44 -0.37
N ALA A 82 -10.90 5.80 0.17
CA ALA A 82 -11.38 6.06 1.53
C ALA A 82 -10.34 5.66 2.59
N PHE A 83 -9.70 4.51 2.43
CA PHE A 83 -8.63 4.03 3.32
C PHE A 83 -7.43 4.99 3.31
N GLU A 84 -6.97 5.41 2.13
CA GLU A 84 -5.85 6.34 2.00
C GLU A 84 -6.17 7.69 2.67
N ALA A 85 -7.39 8.22 2.49
CA ALA A 85 -7.81 9.48 3.11
C ALA A 85 -7.78 9.40 4.65
N ILE A 86 -8.24 8.29 5.24
CA ILE A 86 -8.19 8.06 6.69
C ILE A 86 -6.73 7.92 7.15
N SER A 87 -5.93 7.16 6.43
CA SER A 87 -4.52 6.93 6.76
C SER A 87 -3.70 8.22 6.74
N VAL A 88 -3.92 9.10 5.77
CA VAL A 88 -3.30 10.44 5.74
C VAL A 88 -3.69 11.25 6.98
N GLY A 89 -4.97 11.20 7.39
CA GLY A 89 -5.44 11.84 8.62
C GLY A 89 -4.69 11.35 9.85
N LEU A 90 -4.53 10.04 10.02
CA LEU A 90 -3.79 9.44 11.14
C LEU A 90 -2.31 9.87 11.17
N VAL A 91 -1.64 9.86 10.03
CA VAL A 91 -0.24 10.32 9.93
C VAL A 91 -0.12 11.81 10.27
N LEU A 92 -1.06 12.64 9.80
CA LEU A 92 -1.06 14.08 10.10
C LEU A 92 -1.34 14.35 11.58
N SER A 93 -2.26 13.62 12.22
CA SER A 93 -2.50 13.71 13.67
C SER A 93 -1.23 13.38 14.46
N PHE A 94 -0.52 12.34 14.06
CA PHE A 94 0.72 11.95 14.72
C PHE A 94 1.82 13.00 14.56
N LEU A 95 1.95 13.59 13.37
CA LEU A 95 2.97 14.61 13.09
C LEU A 95 2.64 15.97 13.69
N PHE A 96 1.37 16.34 13.70
CA PHE A 96 0.84 17.65 14.08
C PHE A 96 -0.46 17.49 14.88
N PRO A 97 -0.40 17.13 16.18
CA PRO A 97 -1.60 16.97 17.00
C PRO A 97 -2.52 18.21 17.05
N GLN A 98 -1.98 19.38 16.67
CA GLN A 98 -2.76 20.63 16.61
C GLN A 98 -3.82 20.63 15.47
N VAL A 99 -3.73 19.69 14.52
CA VAL A 99 -4.73 19.54 13.44
C VAL A 99 -5.98 18.76 13.89
N ASP A 100 -6.00 18.20 15.09
CA ASP A 100 -7.12 17.44 15.64
C ASP A 100 -8.16 18.37 16.24
N VAL A 101 -8.87 19.13 15.37
CA VAL A 101 -9.87 20.09 15.78
C VAL A 101 -11.26 19.73 15.25
N PHE A 102 -12.29 20.04 16.05
CA PHE A 102 -13.68 19.76 15.75
C PHE A 102 -13.96 18.24 15.54
N PRO A 103 -13.98 17.42 16.62
CA PRO A 103 -14.35 16.02 16.53
C PRO A 103 -15.80 15.89 16.04
N LEU A 104 -16.04 15.02 15.06
CA LEU A 104 -17.36 14.82 14.44
C LEU A 104 -18.03 13.52 14.93
N TYR A 105 -17.34 12.41 14.81
CA TYR A 105 -17.85 11.09 15.20
C TYR A 105 -16.70 10.10 15.38
N GLU A 106 -17.01 8.93 15.94
CA GLU A 106 -16.06 7.84 16.12
C GLU A 106 -16.40 6.67 15.20
N ILE A 107 -15.36 6.09 14.56
CA ILE A 107 -15.45 4.86 13.77
C ILE A 107 -14.33 3.92 14.20
N ALA A 108 -14.70 2.69 14.54
CA ALA A 108 -13.74 1.64 14.91
C ALA A 108 -12.71 2.07 15.99
N GLY A 109 -13.16 2.87 16.97
CA GLY A 109 -12.31 3.37 18.05
C GLY A 109 -11.43 4.58 17.70
N SER A 110 -11.54 5.11 16.47
CA SER A 110 -10.82 6.33 16.05
C SER A 110 -11.77 7.50 15.89
N THR A 111 -11.40 8.66 16.44
CA THR A 111 -12.16 9.92 16.30
C THR A 111 -11.88 10.53 14.93
N VAL A 112 -12.92 10.84 14.17
CA VAL A 112 -12.84 11.58 12.92
C VAL A 112 -13.02 13.07 13.18
N TYR A 113 -12.05 13.87 12.76
CA TYR A 113 -12.06 15.33 12.92
C TYR A 113 -12.46 16.04 11.62
N ALA A 114 -13.17 17.15 11.74
CA ALA A 114 -13.55 17.98 10.58
C ALA A 114 -12.33 18.49 9.81
N SER A 115 -11.26 18.81 10.52
CA SER A 115 -9.98 19.21 9.94
C SER A 115 -9.37 18.16 9.03
N HIS A 116 -9.45 16.87 9.38
CA HIS A 116 -8.96 15.77 8.55
C HIS A 116 -9.79 15.65 7.25
N LEU A 117 -11.12 15.78 7.34
CA LEU A 117 -11.98 15.80 6.18
C LEU A 117 -11.69 16.98 5.24
N LEU A 118 -11.45 18.16 5.82
CA LEU A 118 -11.09 19.34 5.04
C LEU A 118 -9.76 19.16 4.33
N LEU A 119 -8.74 18.64 5.01
CA LEU A 119 -7.44 18.32 4.41
C LEU A 119 -7.59 17.29 3.30
N ALA A 120 -8.34 16.21 3.52
CA ALA A 120 -8.62 15.21 2.50
C ALA A 120 -9.30 15.81 1.26
N LEU A 121 -10.26 16.72 1.44
CA LEU A 121 -10.91 17.44 0.33
C LEU A 121 -9.93 18.35 -0.42
N VAL A 122 -9.05 19.07 0.28
CA VAL A 122 -8.02 19.92 -0.33
C VAL A 122 -7.04 19.08 -1.14
N PHE A 123 -6.53 17.98 -0.59
CA PHE A 123 -5.63 17.07 -1.30
C PHE A 123 -6.31 16.41 -2.50
N THR A 124 -7.54 15.95 -2.35
CA THR A 124 -8.33 15.40 -3.47
C THR A 124 -8.51 16.42 -4.57
N GLY A 125 -8.85 17.67 -4.23
CA GLY A 125 -8.96 18.77 -5.19
C GLY A 125 -7.63 19.05 -5.91
N PHE A 126 -6.52 19.03 -5.16
CA PHE A 126 -5.18 19.23 -5.71
C PHE A 126 -4.78 18.12 -6.69
N ILE A 127 -4.96 16.84 -6.30
CA ILE A 127 -4.69 15.70 -7.18
C ILE A 127 -5.58 15.71 -8.40
N THR A 128 -6.87 16.04 -8.24
CA THR A 128 -7.81 16.16 -9.35
C THR A 128 -7.38 17.26 -10.33
N ALA A 129 -6.93 18.41 -9.81
CA ALA A 129 -6.43 19.49 -10.63
C ALA A 129 -5.17 19.08 -11.43
N ILE A 130 -4.21 18.40 -10.79
CA ILE A 130 -3.01 17.88 -11.47
C ILE A 130 -3.40 16.93 -12.61
N ASN A 131 -4.32 16.02 -12.37
CA ASN A 131 -4.79 15.08 -13.40
C ASN A 131 -5.55 15.80 -14.53
N TYR A 132 -6.33 16.83 -14.20
CA TYR A 132 -7.03 17.65 -15.21
C TYR A 132 -6.07 18.36 -16.16
N PHE A 133 -4.92 18.84 -15.68
CA PHE A 133 -3.90 19.49 -16.53
C PHE A 133 -3.10 18.52 -17.41
N GLY A 134 -3.32 17.23 -17.28
CA GLY A 134 -2.87 16.20 -18.19
C GLY A 134 -1.84 15.22 -17.63
N VAL A 135 -1.82 14.04 -18.22
CA VAL A 135 -1.02 12.87 -17.82
C VAL A 135 0.47 13.18 -17.70
N GLY A 136 1.00 14.08 -18.55
CA GLY A 136 2.43 14.42 -18.53
C GLY A 136 2.87 15.16 -17.25
N ILE A 137 2.02 16.02 -16.67
CA ILE A 137 2.30 16.72 -15.41
C ILE A 137 2.13 15.75 -14.25
N ALA A 138 1.01 15.02 -14.22
CA ALA A 138 0.73 14.01 -13.21
C ALA A 138 1.86 12.98 -13.11
N SER A 139 2.34 12.45 -14.23
CA SER A 139 3.44 11.50 -14.30
C SER A 139 4.76 12.05 -13.73
N ARG A 140 5.11 13.31 -14.02
CA ARG A 140 6.33 13.92 -13.48
C ARG A 140 6.26 14.09 -11.97
N VAL A 141 5.14 14.59 -11.46
CA VAL A 141 4.90 14.71 -10.02
C VAL A 141 4.99 13.34 -9.36
N GLN A 142 4.34 12.35 -9.91
CA GLN A 142 4.36 10.99 -9.39
C GLN A 142 5.77 10.38 -9.37
N ILE A 143 6.58 10.58 -10.42
CA ILE A 143 7.96 10.09 -10.46
C ILE A 143 8.79 10.69 -9.31
N VAL A 144 8.68 12.01 -9.08
CA VAL A 144 9.41 12.69 -8.01
C VAL A 144 8.97 12.18 -6.63
N LEU A 145 7.66 12.11 -6.40
CA LEU A 145 7.12 11.62 -5.13
C LEU A 145 7.49 10.15 -4.88
N THR A 146 7.38 9.29 -5.90
CA THR A 146 7.76 7.88 -5.79
C THR A 146 9.26 7.72 -5.54
N ALA A 147 10.11 8.51 -6.19
CA ALA A 147 11.56 8.45 -5.95
C ALA A 147 11.92 8.87 -4.51
N LEU A 148 11.30 9.95 -4.01
CA LEU A 148 11.48 10.40 -2.63
C LEU A 148 10.99 9.33 -1.63
N PHE A 149 9.81 8.80 -1.87
CA PHE A 149 9.22 7.72 -1.08
C PHE A 149 10.13 6.49 -1.02
N LEU A 150 10.60 5.98 -2.17
CA LEU A 150 11.48 4.81 -2.21
C LEU A 150 12.84 5.08 -1.55
N LEU A 151 13.35 6.30 -1.64
CA LEU A 151 14.57 6.70 -0.91
C LEU A 151 14.34 6.62 0.60
N CYS A 152 13.26 7.21 1.11
CA CYS A 152 12.94 7.21 2.53
C CYS A 152 12.66 5.80 3.06
N ALA A 153 11.89 4.99 2.32
CA ALA A 153 11.64 3.60 2.68
C ALA A 153 12.91 2.75 2.64
N GLY A 154 13.77 2.98 1.64
CA GLY A 154 15.08 2.32 1.55
C GLY A 154 16.00 2.67 2.71
N LEU A 155 16.06 3.94 3.10
CA LEU A 155 16.80 4.37 4.29
C LEU A 155 16.28 3.70 5.56
N PHE A 156 14.97 3.61 5.72
CA PHE A 156 14.38 2.91 6.85
C PHE A 156 14.75 1.42 6.87
N VAL A 157 14.60 0.72 5.76
CA VAL A 157 14.94 -0.71 5.66
C VAL A 157 16.41 -0.95 5.98
N VAL A 158 17.30 -0.15 5.37
CA VAL A 158 18.75 -0.27 5.61
C VAL A 158 19.08 0.02 7.07
N SER A 159 18.51 1.07 7.66
CA SER A 159 18.72 1.41 9.06
C SER A 159 18.19 0.32 9.98
N GLY A 160 16.95 -0.13 9.78
CA GLY A 160 16.32 -1.17 10.61
C GLY A 160 17.07 -2.50 10.56
N ILE A 161 17.64 -2.86 9.41
CA ILE A 161 18.46 -4.09 9.28
C ILE A 161 19.88 -3.89 9.87
N SER A 162 20.50 -2.73 9.65
CA SER A 162 21.88 -2.51 10.07
C SER A 162 22.05 -2.24 11.56
N SER A 163 21.10 -1.58 12.20
CA SER A 163 21.08 -1.30 13.64
C SER A 163 20.23 -2.27 14.46
N GLY A 164 19.36 -3.03 13.79
CA GLY A 164 18.46 -3.97 14.43
C GLY A 164 19.07 -5.35 14.67
N GLU A 165 18.36 -6.17 15.43
CA GLU A 165 18.77 -7.53 15.77
C GLU A 165 17.72 -8.55 15.29
N LEU A 166 18.16 -9.70 14.76
CA LEU A 166 17.28 -10.81 14.40
C LEU A 166 16.45 -11.33 15.59
N GLY A 167 16.98 -11.17 16.81
CA GLY A 167 16.28 -11.52 18.05
C GLY A 167 14.97 -10.74 18.23
N ASN A 168 14.88 -9.51 17.72
CA ASN A 168 13.70 -8.66 17.80
C ASN A 168 12.49 -9.21 17.02
N LEU A 169 12.72 -10.09 16.04
CA LEU A 169 11.66 -10.79 15.33
C LEU A 169 10.91 -11.82 16.19
N ALA A 170 11.46 -12.19 17.34
CA ALA A 170 10.80 -13.14 18.24
C ALA A 170 9.72 -12.45 19.12
N PRO A 171 8.57 -13.13 19.36
CA PRO A 171 8.15 -14.40 18.75
C PRO A 171 7.85 -14.24 17.26
N TYR A 172 8.30 -15.18 16.44
CA TYR A 172 8.23 -15.09 14.96
C TYR A 172 6.81 -15.07 14.41
N PHE A 173 5.86 -15.61 15.17
CA PHE A 173 4.44 -15.71 14.80
C PHE A 173 3.58 -15.06 15.89
N GLY A 174 2.42 -14.56 15.50
CA GLY A 174 1.45 -13.99 16.42
C GLY A 174 0.95 -14.97 17.48
N ASP A 175 0.32 -14.45 18.52
CA ASP A 175 -0.03 -15.23 19.71
C ASP A 175 -1.19 -16.20 19.44
N VAL A 176 -0.97 -17.48 19.72
CA VAL A 176 -1.98 -18.55 19.56
C VAL A 176 -3.17 -18.36 20.51
N THR A 177 -2.95 -17.67 21.65
CA THR A 177 -3.98 -17.47 22.68
C THR A 177 -5.11 -16.56 22.23
N LEU A 178 -4.86 -15.67 21.26
CA LEU A 178 -5.88 -14.81 20.65
C LEU A 178 -6.64 -15.48 19.49
N GLY A 179 -6.41 -16.78 19.24
CA GLY A 179 -7.01 -17.51 18.12
C GLY A 179 -6.44 -17.14 16.75
N THR A 180 -5.49 -16.21 16.70
CA THR A 180 -4.87 -15.67 15.47
C THR A 180 -3.45 -16.17 15.24
N GLY A 181 -2.82 -16.90 16.20
CA GLY A 181 -1.45 -17.38 16.07
C GLY A 181 -1.26 -18.46 15.02
N GLY A 182 -0.02 -18.62 14.56
CA GLY A 182 0.36 -19.66 13.62
C GLY A 182 -0.32 -19.47 12.25
N LEU A 183 -0.89 -20.57 11.72
CA LEU A 183 -1.50 -20.56 10.38
C LEU A 183 -2.71 -19.62 10.28
N GLY A 184 -3.50 -19.50 11.34
CA GLY A 184 -4.69 -18.61 11.38
C GLY A 184 -4.30 -17.14 11.16
N GLY A 185 -3.27 -16.67 11.87
CA GLY A 185 -2.75 -15.30 11.71
C GLY A 185 -2.15 -15.06 10.32
N ILE A 186 -1.40 -16.02 9.78
CA ILE A 186 -0.87 -15.95 8.42
C ILE A 186 -2.02 -15.83 7.40
N LEU A 187 -3.07 -16.63 7.53
CA LEU A 187 -4.24 -16.56 6.65
C LEU A 187 -5.00 -15.24 6.81
N ALA A 188 -5.12 -14.72 8.03
CA ALA A 188 -5.76 -13.42 8.29
C ALA A 188 -5.04 -12.28 7.56
N VAL A 189 -3.71 -12.25 7.58
CA VAL A 189 -2.94 -11.29 6.80
C VAL A 189 -3.04 -11.59 5.30
N PHE A 190 -2.88 -12.85 4.89
CA PHE A 190 -2.90 -13.28 3.48
C PHE A 190 -4.17 -12.83 2.74
N VAL A 191 -5.35 -12.93 3.35
CA VAL A 191 -6.60 -12.50 2.70
C VAL A 191 -6.67 -11.00 2.45
N THR A 192 -5.88 -10.20 3.18
CA THR A 192 -5.79 -8.75 2.96
C THR A 192 -4.76 -8.36 1.89
N VAL A 193 -3.82 -9.26 1.56
CA VAL A 193 -2.71 -8.95 0.62
C VAL A 193 -3.20 -8.41 -0.72
N PRO A 194 -4.25 -8.93 -1.38
CA PRO A 194 -4.72 -8.36 -2.65
C PRO A 194 -5.07 -6.87 -2.57
N PHE A 195 -5.57 -6.39 -1.43
CA PHE A 195 -5.86 -4.97 -1.21
C PHE A 195 -4.59 -4.10 -1.30
N TRP A 196 -3.47 -4.58 -0.77
CA TRP A 196 -2.18 -3.87 -0.79
C TRP A 196 -1.52 -3.83 -2.16
N TYR A 197 -2.00 -4.65 -3.10
CA TYR A 197 -1.49 -4.71 -4.48
C TYR A 197 -2.38 -3.98 -5.49
N VAL A 198 -3.48 -3.38 -5.08
CA VAL A 198 -4.35 -2.57 -5.96
C VAL A 198 -3.51 -1.52 -6.69
N GLY A 199 -3.74 -1.37 -7.99
CA GLY A 199 -3.07 -0.41 -8.85
C GLY A 199 -2.12 -1.01 -9.91
N PHE A 200 -1.75 -2.31 -9.87
CA PHE A 200 -1.04 -2.92 -11.00
C PHE A 200 -1.90 -2.96 -12.28
N ASP A 201 -3.19 -3.04 -12.10
CA ASP A 201 -4.26 -3.04 -13.11
C ASP A 201 -4.45 -1.66 -13.78
N THR A 202 -3.94 -0.59 -13.20
CA THR A 202 -3.92 0.73 -13.86
C THR A 202 -3.02 0.77 -15.09
N ILE A 203 -2.00 -0.08 -15.17
CA ILE A 203 -1.13 -0.19 -16.33
C ILE A 203 -1.91 -0.62 -17.59
N PRO A 204 -2.68 -1.73 -17.58
CA PRO A 204 -3.54 -2.08 -18.70
C PRO A 204 -4.69 -1.09 -18.94
N GLN A 205 -5.23 -0.45 -17.90
CA GLN A 205 -6.30 0.54 -18.05
C GLN A 205 -5.83 1.77 -18.85
N ALA A 206 -4.57 2.18 -18.69
CA ALA A 206 -3.95 3.28 -19.40
C ALA A 206 -3.21 2.85 -20.70
N ALA A 207 -3.52 1.70 -21.26
CA ALA A 207 -2.78 1.15 -22.40
C ALA A 207 -2.78 2.05 -23.64
N GLU A 208 -3.85 2.84 -23.86
CA GLU A 208 -3.95 3.77 -24.98
C GLU A 208 -3.13 5.06 -24.75
N GLU A 209 -2.84 5.43 -23.50
CA GLU A 209 -2.07 6.63 -23.16
C GLU A 209 -0.56 6.43 -23.31
N ARG A 210 -0.12 5.22 -23.66
CA ARG A 210 1.29 4.93 -23.90
C ARG A 210 1.83 5.73 -25.08
N ARG A 211 3.12 5.99 -25.07
CA ARG A 211 3.81 6.55 -26.22
C ARG A 211 3.74 5.60 -27.41
N GLU A 212 3.56 6.13 -28.62
CA GLU A 212 3.45 5.35 -29.86
C GLU A 212 4.67 4.46 -30.12
N ASP A 213 5.87 4.91 -29.72
CA ASP A 213 7.13 4.19 -29.88
C ASP A 213 7.34 3.09 -28.81
N ALA A 214 6.49 3.00 -27.77
CA ALA A 214 6.62 2.02 -26.72
C ALA A 214 6.03 0.67 -27.13
N PRO A 215 6.82 -0.44 -27.12
CA PRO A 215 6.31 -1.77 -27.49
C PRO A 215 5.23 -2.25 -26.53
N LEU A 216 4.08 -2.68 -27.05
CA LEU A 216 2.96 -3.22 -26.29
C LEU A 216 3.35 -4.34 -25.31
N LYS A 217 4.27 -5.23 -25.74
CA LYS A 217 4.78 -6.32 -24.88
C LYS A 217 5.43 -5.84 -23.58
N ARG A 218 5.94 -4.61 -23.53
CA ARG A 218 6.52 -4.05 -22.31
C ARG A 218 5.46 -3.74 -21.25
N LEU A 219 4.20 -3.49 -21.61
CA LEU A 219 3.13 -3.28 -20.64
C LEU A 219 2.96 -4.51 -19.73
N GLY A 220 2.92 -5.70 -20.33
CA GLY A 220 2.87 -6.94 -19.55
C GLY A 220 4.08 -7.13 -18.62
N LEU A 221 5.29 -6.80 -19.10
CA LEU A 221 6.49 -6.82 -18.26
C LEU A 221 6.38 -5.85 -17.08
N TYR A 222 5.85 -4.64 -17.30
CA TYR A 222 5.69 -3.65 -16.22
C TYR A 222 4.69 -4.11 -15.16
N VAL A 223 3.60 -4.79 -15.55
CA VAL A 223 2.66 -5.42 -14.59
C VAL A 223 3.40 -6.41 -13.69
N VAL A 224 4.17 -7.31 -14.27
CA VAL A 224 4.94 -8.33 -13.54
C VAL A 224 5.98 -7.69 -12.62
N LEU A 225 6.75 -6.72 -13.14
CA LEU A 225 7.77 -6.02 -12.36
C LEU A 225 7.17 -5.20 -11.21
N ALA A 226 6.00 -4.60 -11.42
CA ALA A 226 5.29 -3.86 -10.38
C ALA A 226 4.87 -4.78 -9.22
N ILE A 227 4.35 -5.96 -9.51
CA ILE A 227 3.94 -6.94 -8.49
C ILE A 227 5.16 -7.49 -7.74
N ILE A 228 6.22 -7.89 -8.45
CA ILE A 228 7.46 -8.37 -7.82
C ILE A 228 8.08 -7.27 -6.96
N GLY A 229 8.18 -6.04 -7.48
CA GLY A 229 8.73 -4.90 -6.76
C GLY A 229 7.95 -4.60 -5.48
N SER A 230 6.61 -4.64 -5.53
CA SER A 230 5.77 -4.46 -4.33
C SER A 230 5.94 -5.60 -3.33
N THR A 231 6.06 -6.85 -3.79
CA THR A 231 6.32 -7.99 -2.91
C THR A 231 7.64 -7.80 -2.16
N VAL A 232 8.71 -7.48 -2.89
CA VAL A 232 10.03 -7.23 -2.29
C VAL A 232 9.97 -6.04 -1.32
N PHE A 233 9.27 -4.97 -1.69
CA PHE A 233 9.09 -3.81 -0.84
C PHE A 233 8.42 -4.16 0.48
N TYR A 234 7.27 -4.83 0.46
CA TYR A 234 6.54 -5.19 1.69
C TYR A 234 7.37 -6.12 2.58
N ILE A 235 8.04 -7.13 2.01
CA ILE A 235 8.93 -8.03 2.76
C ILE A 235 10.07 -7.24 3.40
N ALA A 236 10.70 -6.33 2.67
CA ALA A 236 11.80 -5.51 3.17
C ALA A 236 11.35 -4.58 4.32
N ILE A 237 10.19 -3.94 4.18
CA ILE A 237 9.61 -3.08 5.23
C ILE A 237 9.29 -3.89 6.49
N ILE A 238 8.62 -5.04 6.35
CA ILE A 238 8.28 -5.92 7.48
C ILE A 238 9.56 -6.40 8.18
N LEU A 239 10.58 -6.78 7.43
CA LEU A 239 11.86 -7.22 7.97
C LEU A 239 12.58 -6.07 8.70
N GLY A 240 12.71 -4.91 8.05
CA GLY A 240 13.35 -3.74 8.64
C GLY A 240 12.66 -3.26 9.91
N ALA A 241 11.34 -3.20 9.91
CA ALA A 241 10.55 -2.82 11.09
C ALA A 241 10.66 -3.85 12.21
N GLY A 242 10.56 -5.14 11.88
CA GLY A 242 10.63 -6.21 12.87
C GLY A 242 12.03 -6.39 13.48
N MET A 243 13.10 -6.00 12.78
CA MET A 243 14.47 -6.02 13.33
C MET A 243 14.79 -4.77 14.15
N ALA A 244 14.21 -3.62 13.83
CA ALA A 244 14.53 -2.33 14.44
C ALA A 244 14.32 -2.31 15.97
N GLY A 245 13.34 -3.05 16.47
CA GLY A 245 13.07 -3.18 17.90
C GLY A 245 12.08 -4.31 18.20
N PRO A 246 11.84 -4.63 19.49
CA PRO A 246 10.87 -5.64 19.89
C PRO A 246 9.48 -5.30 19.34
N TRP A 247 9.02 -6.06 18.36
CA TRP A 247 7.79 -5.73 17.63
C TRP A 247 6.52 -5.66 18.51
N ARG A 248 6.47 -6.38 19.63
CA ARG A 248 5.35 -6.33 20.57
C ARG A 248 5.19 -4.96 21.21
N GLU A 249 6.29 -4.33 21.59
CA GLU A 249 6.29 -2.95 22.12
C GLU A 249 5.91 -1.94 21.03
N THR A 250 6.37 -2.22 19.81
CA THR A 250 6.05 -1.38 18.65
C THR A 250 4.54 -1.38 18.36
N VAL A 251 3.87 -2.51 18.45
CA VAL A 251 2.41 -2.65 18.18
C VAL A 251 1.56 -1.90 19.22
N GLU A 252 2.03 -1.76 20.46
CA GLU A 252 1.31 -1.02 21.52
C GLU A 252 1.30 0.50 21.30
N SER A 253 2.07 1.03 20.35
CA SER A 253 2.09 2.46 20.05
C SER A 253 0.94 2.89 19.13
N ASP A 254 0.55 4.18 19.20
CA ASP A 254 -0.52 4.76 18.36
C ASP A 254 -0.23 4.64 16.85
N LEU A 255 1.05 4.67 16.47
CA LEU A 255 1.50 4.47 15.10
C LEU A 255 2.72 3.52 15.09
N PRO A 256 2.50 2.21 15.00
CA PRO A 256 3.56 1.20 15.13
C PRO A 256 4.75 1.40 14.19
N THR A 257 4.51 1.83 12.97
CA THR A 257 5.57 2.10 12.01
C THR A 257 6.43 3.30 12.41
N ALA A 258 5.84 4.34 13.00
CA ALA A 258 6.61 5.47 13.54
C ALA A 258 7.50 5.05 14.73
N ALA A 259 7.01 4.16 15.59
CA ALA A 259 7.80 3.58 16.67
C ALA A 259 8.97 2.73 16.12
N ALA A 260 8.75 1.92 15.10
CA ALA A 260 9.81 1.20 14.40
C ALA A 260 10.83 2.15 13.74
N PHE A 261 10.38 3.27 13.17
CA PHE A 261 11.29 4.29 12.63
C PHE A 261 12.12 4.96 13.73
N ALA A 262 11.50 5.26 14.87
CA ALA A 262 12.20 5.87 16.00
C ALA A 262 13.29 4.94 16.54
N ALA A 263 13.02 3.66 16.62
CA ALA A 263 13.99 2.64 16.99
C ALA A 263 15.14 2.49 15.97
N ALA A 264 14.80 2.54 14.64
CA ALA A 264 15.78 2.39 13.59
C ALA A 264 16.72 3.60 13.40
N PHE A 265 16.16 4.82 13.55
CA PHE A 265 16.91 6.04 13.23
C PHE A 265 17.52 6.74 14.42
N GLU A 266 17.06 6.50 15.64
CA GLU A 266 17.39 7.27 16.85
C GLU A 266 17.24 8.80 16.63
N SER A 267 16.40 9.22 15.66
CA SER A 267 16.25 10.61 15.22
C SER A 267 14.80 10.94 14.88
N GLN A 268 14.18 11.81 15.68
CA GLN A 268 12.82 12.28 15.44
C GLN A 268 12.65 13.04 14.10
N THR A 269 13.71 13.70 13.63
CA THR A 269 13.68 14.40 12.33
C THR A 269 13.57 13.42 11.18
N LEU A 270 14.32 12.32 11.20
CA LEU A 270 14.24 11.28 10.16
C LEU A 270 12.90 10.55 10.21
N VAL A 271 12.37 10.26 11.39
CA VAL A 271 11.00 9.69 11.55
C VAL A 271 9.98 10.57 10.84
N ARG A 272 9.97 11.88 11.12
CA ARG A 272 9.05 12.83 10.49
C ARG A 272 9.22 12.90 8.98
N LEU A 273 10.45 12.92 8.49
CA LEU A 273 10.71 12.95 7.04
C LEU A 273 10.17 11.71 6.33
N VAL A 274 10.37 10.51 6.90
CA VAL A 274 9.85 9.26 6.31
C VAL A 274 8.33 9.23 6.35
N LEU A 275 7.70 9.68 7.44
CA LEU A 275 6.23 9.74 7.56
C LEU A 275 5.60 10.75 6.60
N VAL A 276 6.28 11.86 6.31
CA VAL A 276 5.80 12.85 5.33
C VAL A 276 5.98 12.36 3.90
N ALA A 277 6.99 11.54 3.64
CA ALA A 277 7.27 11.01 2.31
C ALA A 277 6.42 9.79 1.93
N GLY A 278 5.96 9.01 2.92
CA GLY A 278 5.17 7.79 2.75
C GLY A 278 3.70 8.05 2.64
#